data_279b131ccd33efb52f7ede8e59d898e3
#
_entry.id   279b131ccd33efb52f7ede8e59d898e3
#
_cell.length_a   1.000
_cell.length_b   1.000
_cell.length_c   1.000
_cell.angle_alpha   90.00
_cell.angle_beta   90.00
_cell.angle_gamma   90.00
#
_symmetry.space_group_name_H-M   'P 1'
#
loop_
_entity.id
_entity.type
_entity.pdbx_description
1 polymer ?
#
loop_
_entity_poly.entity_id
_entity_poly.type
_entity_poly.pdbx_seq_one_letter_code
_entity_poly.pdbx_strand_id
1 'polypeptide(L)'
;MQSIYKYIIRLEELIISSPKPVLNRFEPPLIKNVENIEEIKKALPEDVASDKALLDYTLSRLLVNEFSQKIEAANLSCPICGNYPTLLLLDKKPTLSFEVVEARSRCICGYERVHERFMCPRCGSKGREVFESYVTRRGEVKVFRCKKCGHIFGEVDRDGLSDKEIQGLHFALRLAFRDLEKSEGGVENPD
;
A
#
# COMPACT_ATOMS: atom_id res chain seq x y z
N MET A 1 0.20 -16.89 8.85
CA MET A 1 -0.81 -15.86 8.50
C MET A 1 -1.60 -15.32 9.70
N GLN A 2 -2.15 -16.16 10.59
CA GLN A 2 -2.91 -15.68 11.76
C GLN A 2 -2.12 -14.74 12.71
N SER A 3 -0.81 -14.91 12.86
CA SER A 3 0.04 -14.08 13.71
C SER A 3 0.19 -12.64 13.17
N ILE A 4 0.45 -12.49 11.87
CA ILE A 4 0.60 -11.18 11.21
C ILE A 4 -0.72 -10.41 11.24
N TYR A 5 -1.84 -11.09 10.99
CA TYR A 5 -3.17 -10.47 11.02
C TYR A 5 -3.51 -9.90 12.40
N LYS A 6 -3.26 -10.67 13.47
CA LYS A 6 -3.47 -10.21 14.86
C LYS A 6 -2.60 -8.99 15.19
N TYR A 7 -1.36 -9.00 14.72
CA TYR A 7 -0.44 -7.89 14.91
C TYR A 7 -0.90 -6.60 14.21
N ILE A 8 -1.39 -6.72 12.97
CA ILE A 8 -1.94 -5.59 12.21
C ILE A 8 -3.17 -5.01 12.90
N ILE A 9 -4.10 -5.86 13.39
CA ILE A 9 -5.28 -5.39 14.14
C ILE A 9 -4.85 -4.59 15.36
N ARG A 10 -3.88 -5.10 16.13
CA ARG A 10 -3.34 -4.39 17.30
C ARG A 10 -2.74 -3.03 16.91
N LEU A 11 -2.00 -2.95 15.82
CA LEU A 11 -1.46 -1.67 15.32
C LEU A 11 -2.57 -0.69 14.94
N GLU A 12 -3.61 -1.14 14.27
CA GLU A 12 -4.76 -0.27 13.89
C GLU A 12 -5.51 0.27 15.13
N GLU A 13 -5.62 -0.52 16.19
CA GLU A 13 -6.21 -0.07 17.47
C GLU A 13 -5.34 1.01 18.15
N LEU A 14 -4.01 0.83 18.13
CA LEU A 14 -3.06 1.82 18.65
C LEU A 14 -3.10 3.13 17.86
N ILE A 15 -3.26 3.06 16.54
CA ILE A 15 -3.37 4.21 15.67
C ILE A 15 -4.59 5.07 16.03
N ILE A 16 -5.72 4.45 16.33
CA ILE A 16 -6.96 5.16 16.72
C ILE A 16 -6.79 5.95 18.02
N SER A 17 -6.00 5.44 18.97
CA SER A 17 -5.78 6.03 20.30
C SER A 17 -4.57 6.98 20.38
N SER A 18 -3.76 7.04 19.32
CA SER A 18 -2.54 7.86 19.29
C SER A 18 -2.83 9.35 19.08
N PRO A 19 -1.94 10.26 19.52
CA PRO A 19 -2.04 11.68 19.24
C PRO A 19 -2.10 11.96 17.72
N LYS A 20 -2.84 12.99 17.34
CA LYS A 20 -2.91 13.40 15.94
C LYS A 20 -1.56 13.95 15.47
N PRO A 21 -1.14 13.64 14.23
CA PRO A 21 0.09 14.16 13.68
C PRO A 21 -0.04 15.68 13.39
N VAL A 22 0.98 16.43 13.78
CA VAL A 22 1.14 17.84 13.45
C VAL A 22 2.19 17.98 12.37
N LEU A 23 1.91 18.74 11.33
CA LEU A 23 2.82 18.98 10.22
C LEU A 23 3.44 20.36 10.29
N ASN A 24 4.76 20.47 10.14
CA ASN A 24 5.46 21.74 9.96
C ASN A 24 5.30 22.29 8.53
N ARG A 25 5.11 21.41 7.53
CA ARG A 25 4.85 21.75 6.13
C ARG A 25 3.85 20.77 5.51
N PHE A 26 2.99 21.27 4.63
CA PHE A 26 2.03 20.45 3.89
C PHE A 26 2.58 20.12 2.48
N GLU A 27 3.75 19.45 2.44
CA GLU A 27 4.46 19.06 1.21
C GLU A 27 4.70 17.54 1.18
N PRO A 28 4.38 16.84 0.08
CA PRO A 28 4.63 15.41 -0.06
C PRO A 28 6.15 15.06 -0.10
N PRO A 29 6.55 13.94 0.49
CA PRO A 29 5.73 13.05 1.30
C PRO A 29 5.55 13.57 2.74
N LEU A 30 4.31 13.59 3.23
CA LEU A 30 3.95 14.20 4.51
C LEU A 30 4.68 13.60 5.71
N ILE A 31 5.05 12.32 5.65
CA ILE A 31 5.77 11.64 6.75
C ILE A 31 7.08 12.34 7.15
N LYS A 32 7.71 13.04 6.22
CA LYS A 32 8.94 13.78 6.48
C LYS A 32 8.73 15.09 7.23
N ASN A 33 7.48 15.54 7.33
CA ASN A 33 7.09 16.83 7.85
C ASN A 33 6.32 16.75 9.18
N VAL A 34 6.29 15.58 9.81
CA VAL A 34 5.65 15.39 11.13
C VAL A 34 6.53 16.04 12.20
N GLU A 35 5.97 17.00 12.93
CA GLU A 35 6.67 17.77 13.96
C GLU A 35 6.65 17.07 15.33
N ASN A 36 5.49 16.51 15.72
CA ASN A 36 5.29 15.93 17.05
C ASN A 36 5.61 14.43 17.15
N ILE A 37 6.65 13.95 16.44
CA ILE A 37 7.03 12.51 16.42
C ILE A 37 7.29 11.97 17.82
N GLU A 38 7.98 12.72 18.66
CA GLU A 38 8.35 12.27 20.02
C GLU A 38 7.13 12.16 20.95
N GLU A 39 6.11 12.97 20.75
CA GLU A 39 4.85 12.84 21.47
C GLU A 39 4.11 11.56 21.04
N ILE A 40 4.07 11.29 19.73
CA ILE A 40 3.46 10.07 19.18
C ILE A 40 4.21 8.84 19.69
N LYS A 41 5.55 8.83 19.66
CA LYS A 41 6.36 7.71 20.19
C LYS A 41 6.05 7.38 21.65
N LYS A 42 5.88 8.39 22.51
CA LYS A 42 5.56 8.19 23.94
C LYS A 42 4.20 7.53 24.15
N ALA A 43 3.28 7.68 23.22
CA ALA A 43 1.95 7.06 23.27
C ALA A 43 1.94 5.63 22.69
N LEU A 44 3.03 5.18 22.06
CA LEU A 44 3.14 3.86 21.45
C LEU A 44 3.89 2.89 22.35
N PRO A 45 3.59 1.57 22.27
CA PRO A 45 4.40 0.54 22.90
C PRO A 45 5.86 0.62 22.42
N GLU A 46 6.79 0.23 23.31
CA GLU A 46 8.24 0.32 23.06
C GLU A 46 8.68 -0.45 21.81
N ASP A 47 8.09 -1.63 21.56
CA ASP A 47 8.34 -2.48 20.39
C ASP A 47 7.96 -1.79 19.07
N VAL A 48 6.95 -0.92 19.10
CA VAL A 48 6.53 -0.13 17.93
C VAL A 48 7.35 1.16 17.82
N ALA A 49 7.54 1.86 18.92
CA ALA A 49 8.27 3.14 18.95
C ALA A 49 9.75 3.02 18.58
N SER A 50 10.39 1.87 18.94
CA SER A 50 11.81 1.61 18.68
C SER A 50 12.09 0.98 17.32
N ASP A 51 11.13 0.30 16.69
CA ASP A 51 11.27 -0.24 15.34
C ASP A 51 10.91 0.82 14.30
N LYS A 52 11.92 1.22 13.52
CA LYS A 52 11.74 2.26 12.49
C LYS A 52 10.64 1.93 11.49
N ALA A 53 10.53 0.68 11.05
CA ALA A 53 9.55 0.31 10.02
C ALA A 53 8.11 0.35 10.58
N LEU A 54 7.93 -0.09 11.83
CA LEU A 54 6.64 -0.04 12.52
C LEU A 54 6.24 1.40 12.85
N LEU A 55 7.18 2.21 13.29
CA LEU A 55 6.96 3.64 13.53
C LEU A 55 6.58 4.37 12.24
N ASP A 56 7.34 4.20 11.16
CA ASP A 56 7.04 4.81 9.86
C ASP A 56 5.67 4.36 9.33
N TYR A 57 5.31 3.10 9.53
CA TYR A 57 3.97 2.60 9.20
C TYR A 57 2.89 3.29 10.04
N THR A 58 3.05 3.33 11.35
CA THR A 58 2.09 3.95 12.28
C THR A 58 1.89 5.44 11.97
N LEU A 59 2.98 6.19 11.80
CA LEU A 59 2.94 7.60 11.41
C LEU A 59 2.20 7.79 10.07
N SER A 60 2.50 6.93 9.09
CA SER A 60 1.85 7.01 7.79
C SER A 60 0.34 6.73 7.87
N ARG A 61 -0.10 5.80 8.73
CA ARG A 61 -1.53 5.51 8.96
C ARG A 61 -2.23 6.68 9.65
N LEU A 62 -1.61 7.28 10.67
CA LEU A 62 -2.12 8.50 11.32
C LEU A 62 -2.31 9.63 10.31
N LEU A 63 -1.33 9.84 9.42
CA LEU A 63 -1.40 10.84 8.36
C LEU A 63 -2.51 10.54 7.35
N VAL A 64 -2.72 9.27 6.97
CA VAL A 64 -3.83 8.87 6.10
C VAL A 64 -5.16 9.22 6.74
N ASN A 65 -5.36 8.88 8.00
CA ASN A 65 -6.60 9.15 8.71
C ASN A 65 -6.92 10.65 8.79
N GLU A 66 -5.91 11.50 8.95
CA GLU A 66 -6.12 12.95 9.10
C GLU A 66 -6.14 13.70 7.77
N PHE A 67 -5.32 13.29 6.79
CA PHE A 67 -5.05 14.12 5.61
C PHE A 67 -5.41 13.48 4.26
N SER A 68 -5.86 12.22 4.19
CA SER A 68 -6.11 11.55 2.91
C SER A 68 -7.11 12.27 2.00
N GLN A 69 -8.10 12.96 2.57
CA GLN A 69 -9.09 13.73 1.81
C GLN A 69 -8.61 15.14 1.44
N LYS A 70 -7.51 15.61 2.02
CA LYS A 70 -6.98 16.97 1.86
C LYS A 70 -5.80 17.03 0.90
N ILE A 71 -5.28 15.87 0.47
CA ILE A 71 -4.07 15.80 -0.34
C ILE A 71 -4.32 15.06 -1.64
N GLU A 72 -3.89 15.67 -2.73
CA GLU A 72 -3.87 15.06 -4.06
C GLU A 72 -2.46 14.60 -4.42
N ALA A 73 -2.38 13.45 -5.09
CA ALA A 73 -1.10 12.92 -5.55
C ALA A 73 -0.71 13.57 -6.88
N ALA A 74 0.29 14.42 -6.85
CA ALA A 74 0.83 15.06 -8.05
C ALA A 74 1.65 14.10 -8.94
N ASN A 75 2.11 12.97 -8.40
CA ASN A 75 2.93 11.98 -9.09
C ASN A 75 2.52 10.55 -8.72
N LEU A 76 3.25 9.53 -9.21
CA LEU A 76 2.92 8.13 -8.99
C LEU A 76 3.28 7.62 -7.58
N SER A 77 4.16 8.29 -6.85
CA SER A 77 4.45 7.95 -5.46
C SER A 77 3.32 8.36 -4.52
N CYS A 78 3.25 7.72 -3.36
CA CYS A 78 2.28 8.04 -2.33
C CYS A 78 2.61 9.41 -1.69
N PRO A 79 1.67 10.36 -1.65
CA PRO A 79 1.92 11.68 -1.07
C PRO A 79 2.08 11.63 0.46
N ILE A 80 1.65 10.55 1.11
CA ILE A 80 1.77 10.35 2.56
C ILE A 80 3.16 9.84 2.93
N CYS A 81 3.56 8.66 2.41
CA CYS A 81 4.77 7.96 2.84
C CYS A 81 5.89 7.92 1.79
N GLY A 82 5.65 8.38 0.56
CA GLY A 82 6.61 8.37 -0.54
C GLY A 82 6.78 7.04 -1.27
N ASN A 83 6.20 5.94 -0.77
CA ASN A 83 6.29 4.64 -1.44
C ASN A 83 5.41 4.57 -2.70
N TYR A 84 5.72 3.64 -3.59
CA TYR A 84 4.83 3.32 -4.72
C TYR A 84 3.75 2.34 -4.27
N PRO A 85 2.48 2.51 -4.75
CA PRO A 85 1.41 1.57 -4.49
C PRO A 85 1.75 0.16 -4.98
N THR A 86 1.38 -0.85 -4.21
CA THR A 86 1.63 -2.27 -4.53
C THR A 86 0.36 -3.11 -4.52
N LEU A 87 -0.81 -2.47 -4.41
CA LEU A 87 -2.11 -3.12 -4.52
C LEU A 87 -3.03 -2.27 -5.39
N LEU A 88 -3.75 -2.90 -6.31
CA LEU A 88 -4.89 -2.35 -7.02
C LEU A 88 -6.16 -3.00 -6.48
N LEU A 89 -7.12 -2.17 -6.11
CA LEU A 89 -8.45 -2.58 -5.70
C LEU A 89 -9.40 -2.32 -6.86
N LEU A 90 -10.22 -3.31 -7.20
CA LEU A 90 -11.25 -3.17 -8.21
C LEU A 90 -12.60 -3.00 -7.52
N ASP A 91 -13.21 -1.85 -7.72
CA ASP A 91 -14.56 -1.53 -7.27
C ASP A 91 -15.53 -1.72 -8.42
N LYS A 92 -16.44 -2.68 -8.30
CA LYS A 92 -17.52 -2.92 -9.27
C LYS A 92 -18.70 -2.02 -8.93
N LYS A 93 -19.06 -1.16 -9.88
CA LYS A 93 -20.21 -0.27 -9.75
C LYS A 93 -21.28 -0.70 -10.74
N PRO A 94 -22.44 -1.21 -10.29
CA PRO A 94 -23.55 -1.51 -11.18
C PRO A 94 -24.07 -0.22 -11.80
N THR A 95 -24.33 -0.27 -13.11
CA THR A 95 -25.08 0.76 -13.83
C THR A 95 -26.35 0.13 -14.41
N LEU A 96 -27.20 0.94 -15.01
CA LEU A 96 -28.49 0.45 -15.57
C LEU A 96 -28.32 -0.62 -16.65
N SER A 97 -27.19 -0.65 -17.37
CA SER A 97 -27.01 -1.53 -18.54
C SER A 97 -25.73 -2.36 -18.49
N PHE A 98 -24.77 -2.02 -17.62
CA PHE A 98 -23.47 -2.70 -17.54
C PHE A 98 -22.80 -2.44 -16.18
N GLU A 99 -21.76 -3.20 -15.90
CA GLU A 99 -20.93 -3.01 -14.72
C GLU A 99 -19.69 -2.19 -15.08
N VAL A 100 -19.46 -1.11 -14.34
CA VAL A 100 -18.22 -0.30 -14.44
C VAL A 100 -17.25 -0.78 -13.39
N VAL A 101 -16.02 -1.08 -13.80
CA VAL A 101 -14.94 -1.42 -12.89
C VAL A 101 -14.03 -0.21 -12.74
N GLU A 102 -14.03 0.39 -11.56
CA GLU A 102 -13.09 1.45 -11.16
C GLU A 102 -11.88 0.80 -10.47
N ALA A 103 -10.68 1.12 -10.91
CA ALA A 103 -9.47 0.69 -10.25
C ALA A 103 -8.95 1.79 -9.32
N ARG A 104 -8.54 1.41 -8.10
CA ARG A 104 -7.90 2.30 -7.13
C ARG A 104 -6.56 1.71 -6.71
N SER A 105 -5.49 2.48 -6.82
CA SER A 105 -4.21 2.07 -6.28
C SER A 105 -4.15 2.36 -4.78
N ARG A 106 -3.69 1.36 -4.00
CA ARG A 106 -3.52 1.44 -2.55
C ARG A 106 -2.06 1.30 -2.18
N CYS A 107 -1.56 2.27 -1.44
CA CYS A 107 -0.25 2.20 -0.81
C CYS A 107 -0.29 1.36 0.47
N ILE A 108 0.83 0.81 0.91
CA ILE A 108 0.94 0.04 2.15
C ILE A 108 0.47 0.84 3.39
N CYS A 109 0.61 2.16 3.39
CA CYS A 109 0.09 3.03 4.45
C CYS A 109 -1.44 3.18 4.44
N GLY A 110 -2.15 2.64 3.45
CA GLY A 110 -3.59 2.70 3.30
C GLY A 110 -4.11 3.88 2.47
N TYR A 111 -3.25 4.79 2.00
CA TYR A 111 -3.67 5.85 1.08
C TYR A 111 -4.12 5.26 -0.25
N GLU A 112 -5.28 5.71 -0.71
CA GLU A 112 -5.90 5.27 -1.96
C GLU A 112 -6.13 6.44 -2.91
N ARG A 113 -6.01 6.14 -4.22
CA ARG A 113 -6.39 7.07 -5.28
C ARG A 113 -6.94 6.32 -6.48
N VAL A 114 -7.74 6.98 -7.29
CA VAL A 114 -8.17 6.46 -8.59
C VAL A 114 -6.93 6.16 -9.43
N HIS A 115 -6.95 5.01 -10.11
CA HIS A 115 -5.84 4.53 -10.92
C HIS A 115 -6.35 3.99 -12.25
N GLU A 116 -5.60 4.22 -13.30
CA GLU A 116 -5.92 3.64 -14.60
C GLU A 116 -5.55 2.15 -14.61
N ARG A 117 -6.51 1.29 -14.87
CA ARG A 117 -6.27 -0.15 -14.99
C ARG A 117 -5.27 -0.41 -16.12
N PHE A 118 -4.35 -1.35 -15.94
CA PHE A 118 -3.23 -1.63 -16.85
C PHE A 118 -2.23 -0.47 -17.02
N MET A 119 -2.09 0.37 -16.02
CA MET A 119 -0.98 1.32 -15.87
C MET A 119 -0.09 0.87 -14.70
N CYS A 120 1.23 0.92 -14.89
CA CYS A 120 2.16 0.58 -13.81
C CYS A 120 2.14 1.66 -12.71
N PRO A 121 1.89 1.30 -11.43
CA PRO A 121 1.84 2.27 -10.33
C PRO A 121 3.17 2.98 -10.05
N ARG A 122 4.30 2.47 -10.59
CA ARG A 122 5.63 3.04 -10.37
C ARG A 122 6.14 3.87 -11.55
N CYS A 123 6.06 3.35 -12.77
CA CYS A 123 6.66 4.02 -13.93
C CYS A 123 5.64 4.58 -14.93
N GLY A 124 4.34 4.36 -14.71
CA GLY A 124 3.27 4.88 -15.57
C GLY A 124 3.13 4.20 -16.92
N SER A 125 3.91 3.14 -17.22
CA SER A 125 3.78 2.41 -18.49
C SER A 125 2.42 1.76 -18.60
N LYS A 126 1.77 1.89 -19.75
CA LYS A 126 0.40 1.45 -20.01
C LYS A 126 0.34 0.30 -21.01
N GLY A 127 -0.75 -0.46 -20.93
CA GLY A 127 -1.07 -1.58 -21.82
C GLY A 127 -0.85 -2.94 -21.15
N ARG A 128 -1.65 -3.93 -21.55
CA ARG A 128 -1.56 -5.29 -20.98
C ARG A 128 -0.24 -5.97 -21.30
N GLU A 129 0.33 -5.70 -22.45
CA GLU A 129 1.56 -6.27 -22.97
C GLU A 129 2.81 -5.89 -22.16
N VAL A 130 2.74 -4.81 -21.38
CA VAL A 130 3.87 -4.38 -20.52
C VAL A 130 3.95 -5.16 -19.20
N PHE A 131 3.01 -6.08 -18.97
CA PHE A 131 2.95 -6.85 -17.74
C PHE A 131 3.12 -8.35 -17.99
N GLU A 132 3.81 -9.00 -17.08
CA GLU A 132 3.67 -10.43 -16.79
C GLU A 132 2.61 -10.58 -15.72
N SER A 133 1.70 -11.54 -15.88
CA SER A 133 0.61 -11.75 -14.94
C SER A 133 0.58 -13.18 -14.42
N TYR A 134 0.36 -13.31 -13.13
CA TYR A 134 0.24 -14.57 -12.41
C TYR A 134 -1.06 -14.54 -11.59
N VAL A 135 -1.67 -15.69 -11.41
CA VAL A 135 -2.89 -15.83 -10.60
C VAL A 135 -2.58 -16.74 -9.42
N THR A 136 -2.98 -16.34 -8.22
CA THR A 136 -2.84 -17.20 -7.04
C THR A 136 -3.68 -18.49 -7.22
N ARG A 137 -3.31 -19.56 -6.51
CA ARG A 137 -3.99 -20.87 -6.64
C ARG A 137 -5.51 -20.81 -6.44
N ARG A 138 -6.00 -19.86 -5.62
CA ARG A 138 -7.43 -19.66 -5.35
C ARG A 138 -8.10 -18.67 -6.30
N GLY A 139 -7.33 -18.03 -7.20
CA GLY A 139 -7.86 -17.05 -8.14
C GLY A 139 -8.23 -15.68 -7.54
N GLU A 140 -8.05 -15.50 -6.23
CA GLU A 140 -8.49 -14.30 -5.51
C GLU A 140 -7.61 -13.07 -5.79
N VAL A 141 -6.34 -13.30 -6.11
CA VAL A 141 -5.38 -12.23 -6.38
C VAL A 141 -4.69 -12.47 -7.71
N LYS A 142 -4.67 -11.45 -8.56
CA LYS A 142 -3.80 -11.40 -9.73
C LYS A 142 -2.55 -10.60 -9.38
N VAL A 143 -1.39 -11.12 -9.70
CA VAL A 143 -0.11 -10.47 -9.48
C VAL A 143 0.45 -10.03 -10.83
N PHE A 144 0.89 -8.80 -10.90
CA PHE A 144 1.48 -8.22 -12.11
C PHE A 144 2.93 -7.80 -11.83
N ARG A 145 3.80 -8.08 -12.79
CA ARG A 145 5.16 -7.56 -12.84
C ARG A 145 5.32 -6.68 -14.07
N CYS A 146 5.74 -5.44 -13.87
CA CYS A 146 6.02 -4.54 -14.97
C CYS A 146 7.33 -4.91 -15.65
N LYS A 147 7.32 -5.25 -16.95
CA LYS A 147 8.50 -5.59 -17.74
C LYS A 147 9.48 -4.42 -17.90
N LYS A 148 9.01 -3.16 -17.76
CA LYS A 148 9.85 -1.96 -17.92
C LYS A 148 10.64 -1.59 -16.67
N CYS A 149 10.05 -1.73 -15.48
CA CYS A 149 10.69 -1.27 -14.25
C CYS A 149 10.78 -2.34 -13.14
N GLY A 150 10.33 -3.57 -13.40
CA GLY A 150 10.35 -4.68 -12.45
C GLY A 150 9.35 -4.55 -11.30
N HIS A 151 8.55 -3.47 -11.22
CA HIS A 151 7.62 -3.28 -10.11
C HIS A 151 6.55 -4.36 -10.06
N ILE A 152 6.37 -4.96 -8.87
CA ILE A 152 5.39 -6.01 -8.63
C ILE A 152 4.23 -5.43 -7.82
N PHE A 153 3.00 -5.74 -8.22
CA PHE A 153 1.78 -5.33 -7.52
C PHE A 153 0.68 -6.37 -7.66
N GLY A 154 -0.24 -6.40 -6.69
CA GLY A 154 -1.43 -7.26 -6.72
C GLY A 154 -2.64 -6.51 -7.26
N GLU A 155 -3.58 -7.23 -7.87
CA GLU A 155 -4.93 -6.77 -8.20
C GLU A 155 -5.93 -7.69 -7.49
N VAL A 156 -6.89 -7.11 -6.79
CA VAL A 156 -7.92 -7.83 -6.03
C VAL A 156 -9.27 -7.13 -6.19
N ASP A 157 -10.34 -7.93 -6.25
CA ASP A 157 -11.69 -7.44 -6.14
C ASP A 157 -11.98 -6.99 -4.71
N ARG A 158 -12.52 -5.78 -4.52
CA ARG A 158 -12.82 -5.23 -3.19
C ARG A 158 -14.08 -5.85 -2.58
N ASP A 159 -14.99 -6.41 -3.40
CA ASP A 159 -16.27 -6.92 -2.94
C ASP A 159 -16.13 -7.91 -1.78
N GLY A 160 -16.88 -7.65 -0.71
CA GLY A 160 -16.91 -8.49 0.49
C GLY A 160 -15.67 -8.36 1.41
N LEU A 161 -14.68 -7.53 1.07
CA LEU A 161 -13.49 -7.33 1.90
C LEU A 161 -13.61 -6.07 2.76
N SER A 162 -13.43 -6.22 4.07
CA SER A 162 -13.26 -5.10 4.99
C SER A 162 -11.88 -4.43 4.79
N ASP A 163 -11.74 -3.18 5.24
CA ASP A 163 -10.47 -2.45 5.16
C ASP A 163 -9.33 -3.17 5.91
N LYS A 164 -9.64 -3.85 7.02
CA LYS A 164 -8.68 -4.66 7.79
C LYS A 164 -8.21 -5.88 7.00
N GLU A 165 -9.10 -6.56 6.29
CA GLU A 165 -8.75 -7.72 5.44
C GLU A 165 -7.90 -7.29 4.25
N ILE A 166 -8.25 -6.17 3.60
CA ILE A 166 -7.44 -5.58 2.54
C ILE A 166 -6.05 -5.23 3.06
N GLN A 167 -5.94 -4.65 4.24
CA GLN A 167 -4.65 -4.31 4.84
C GLN A 167 -3.83 -5.56 5.15
N GLY A 168 -4.44 -6.59 5.72
CA GLY A 168 -3.80 -7.88 5.98
C GLY A 168 -3.29 -8.56 4.71
N LEU A 169 -4.13 -8.56 3.66
CA LEU A 169 -3.76 -9.07 2.34
C LEU A 169 -2.58 -8.28 1.73
N HIS A 170 -2.62 -6.97 1.84
CA HIS A 170 -1.54 -6.11 1.33
C HIS A 170 -0.19 -6.42 1.98
N PHE A 171 -0.15 -6.63 3.30
CA PHE A 171 1.06 -7.06 4.00
C PHE A 171 1.54 -8.44 3.55
N ALA A 172 0.62 -9.41 3.40
CA ALA A 172 0.96 -10.74 2.93
C ALA A 172 1.57 -10.72 1.52
N LEU A 173 0.99 -9.93 0.62
CA LEU A 173 1.52 -9.72 -0.74
C LEU A 173 2.91 -9.06 -0.73
N ARG A 174 3.12 -8.05 0.10
CA ARG A 174 4.44 -7.39 0.22
C ARG A 174 5.53 -8.36 0.68
N LEU A 175 5.23 -9.25 1.60
CA LEU A 175 6.17 -10.29 2.04
C LEU A 175 6.48 -11.26 0.89
N ALA A 176 5.44 -11.74 0.19
CA ALA A 176 5.60 -12.62 -0.95
C ALA A 176 6.39 -11.98 -2.10
N PHE A 177 6.16 -10.70 -2.39
CA PHE A 177 6.90 -9.96 -3.44
C PHE A 177 8.38 -9.82 -3.09
N ARG A 178 8.71 -9.60 -1.81
CA ARG A 178 10.11 -9.51 -1.36
C ARG A 178 10.86 -10.82 -1.53
N ASP A 179 10.18 -11.95 -1.38
CA ASP A 179 10.78 -13.26 -1.61
C ASP A 179 10.98 -13.54 -3.12
N LEU A 180 10.05 -13.09 -3.96
CA LEU A 180 10.19 -13.15 -5.41
C LEU A 180 11.37 -12.29 -5.93
N GLU A 181 11.50 -11.06 -5.42
CA GLU A 181 12.62 -10.17 -5.77
C GLU A 181 13.98 -10.76 -5.37
N LYS A 182 14.07 -11.48 -4.25
CA LYS A 182 15.31 -12.12 -3.79
C LYS A 182 15.69 -13.36 -4.59
N SER A 183 14.71 -14.16 -5.02
CA SER A 183 14.95 -15.38 -5.78
C SER A 183 15.51 -15.12 -7.18
N GLU A 184 15.28 -13.94 -7.73
CA GLU A 184 15.78 -13.57 -9.06
C GLU A 184 17.14 -12.82 -9.02
N GLY A 185 17.51 -12.23 -7.87
CA GLY A 185 18.84 -11.61 -7.68
C GLY A 185 20.00 -12.60 -7.56
N GLY A 186 19.72 -13.91 -7.56
CA GLY A 186 20.70 -14.99 -7.45
C GLY A 186 21.09 -15.65 -8.77
N VAL A 187 20.66 -15.16 -9.92
CA VAL A 187 21.20 -15.61 -11.22
C VAL A 187 22.48 -14.82 -11.51
N GLU A 188 23.59 -15.29 -10.95
CA GLU A 188 24.93 -14.99 -11.50
C GLU A 188 24.90 -15.40 -12.97
N ASN A 189 25.16 -14.46 -13.88
CA ASN A 189 25.42 -14.78 -15.26
C ASN A 189 26.66 -15.70 -15.28
N PRO A 190 26.58 -16.91 -15.82
CA PRO A 190 27.80 -17.64 -16.16
C PRO A 190 28.45 -16.93 -17.34
N ASP A 191 29.70 -16.54 -17.15
CA ASP A 191 30.62 -16.06 -18.19
C ASP A 191 30.69 -17.00 -19.41
#